data_4fdd67262d9b2092eb2e9e21c2b55ba1
#
_entry.id   4fdd67262d9b2092eb2e9e21c2b55ba1
#
_cell.length_a   1.000
_cell.length_b   1.000
_cell.length_c   1.000
_cell.angle_alpha   90.00
_cell.angle_beta   90.00
_cell.angle_gamma   90.00
#
_symmetry.space_group_name_H-M   'P 1'
#
loop_
_entity.id
_entity.type
_entity.pdbx_description
1 polymer ?
#
loop_
_entity_poly.entity_id
_entity_poly.type
_entity_poly.pdbx_seq_one_letter_code
_entity_poly.pdbx_strand_id
1 'polypeptide(L)'
;MSALHTPALLWLAAAVFALALIHSFSTRWFEHLAHTRPRHAGLWHLLGEVEIVFGLWATVLMLLSFGLIGQNATLEYLQSRNFTEPLFVFAIMVIAGTRPVLALARAGVLRLAAMWPGSQSLAMYLLVLLLVPLLGSFITEPAAMTLGALLLRDTVFSQAVSNRLKYATLGVLFVNVSIGGTLTPFAAPPVLMVAGVWQWDFAFMLKTFGGKAALAVALNALGVSWLMRHELRKLAPAQPLAEAGVPLGVVAVHLLLLAGVVVFAHHPVVFIGLVLLFLGFATAYRRHQSPLILREALLVSFFLAGLVVLGGLQQWWLEPLLLGLSTDAVFYGATALTAITDNAALTYLGSLVPGLSDEFKVALVAGAVTGGGLTLIANAPNPAGAAILKGHFEDNTIAPGKLLLAALPPTLVAAAALRWL
;
A
#
# COMPACT_ATOMS: atom_id res chain seq x y z
N MET A 1 -12.59 13.10 -30.29
CA MET A 1 -13.46 12.45 -29.28
C MET A 1 -14.25 11.24 -29.79
N SER A 2 -14.76 11.23 -31.07
CA SER A 2 -15.53 10.07 -31.58
C SER A 2 -14.74 8.75 -31.66
N ALA A 3 -13.44 8.79 -31.92
CA ALA A 3 -12.61 7.58 -32.03
C ALA A 3 -12.43 6.81 -30.71
N LEU A 4 -12.47 7.49 -29.57
CA LEU A 4 -12.28 6.90 -28.23
C LEU A 4 -13.52 6.15 -27.73
N HIS A 5 -14.69 6.38 -28.33
CA HIS A 5 -15.96 5.73 -27.96
C HIS A 5 -16.41 4.67 -28.97
N THR A 6 -15.50 4.21 -29.83
CA THR A 6 -15.85 3.11 -30.76
C THR A 6 -16.06 1.81 -29.94
N PRO A 7 -17.14 1.05 -30.23
CA PRO A 7 -17.38 -0.22 -29.54
C PRO A 7 -16.17 -1.17 -29.58
N ALA A 8 -15.45 -1.19 -30.72
CA ALA A 8 -14.25 -2.02 -30.88
C ALA A 8 -13.16 -1.68 -29.87
N LEU A 9 -12.87 -0.39 -29.62
CA LEU A 9 -11.89 0.04 -28.64
C LEU A 9 -12.35 -0.26 -27.21
N LEU A 10 -13.62 -0.02 -26.90
CA LEU A 10 -14.16 -0.28 -25.55
C LEU A 10 -14.11 -1.77 -25.20
N TRP A 11 -14.49 -2.66 -26.13
CA TRP A 11 -14.38 -4.10 -25.94
C TRP A 11 -12.92 -4.57 -25.89
N LEU A 12 -12.04 -4.03 -26.72
CA LEU A 12 -10.60 -4.30 -26.65
C LEU A 12 -10.04 -3.91 -25.28
N ALA A 13 -10.36 -2.70 -24.80
CA ALA A 13 -9.92 -2.23 -23.50
C ALA A 13 -10.44 -3.11 -22.34
N ALA A 14 -11.71 -3.53 -22.39
CA ALA A 14 -12.27 -4.44 -21.41
C ALA A 14 -11.60 -5.83 -21.44
N ALA A 15 -11.32 -6.37 -22.63
CA ALA A 15 -10.62 -7.63 -22.78
C ALA A 15 -9.17 -7.55 -22.24
N VAL A 16 -8.42 -6.50 -22.56
CA VAL A 16 -7.06 -6.29 -22.07
C VAL A 16 -7.06 -6.07 -20.54
N PHE A 17 -8.04 -5.35 -20.01
CA PHE A 17 -8.22 -5.19 -18.57
C PHE A 17 -8.49 -6.53 -17.87
N ALA A 18 -9.37 -7.36 -18.44
CA ALA A 18 -9.63 -8.71 -17.94
C ALA A 18 -8.36 -9.59 -17.97
N LEU A 19 -7.55 -9.50 -19.04
CA LEU A 19 -6.25 -10.17 -19.13
C LEU A 19 -5.27 -9.69 -18.06
N ALA A 20 -5.25 -8.39 -17.75
CA ALA A 20 -4.44 -7.86 -16.66
C ALA A 20 -4.86 -8.47 -15.31
N LEU A 21 -6.17 -8.57 -15.03
CA LEU A 21 -6.67 -9.25 -13.84
C LEU A 21 -6.25 -10.72 -13.79
N ILE A 22 -6.45 -11.48 -14.88
CA ILE A 22 -6.05 -12.89 -14.97
C ILE A 22 -4.53 -13.04 -14.75
N HIS A 23 -3.74 -12.15 -15.34
CA HIS A 23 -2.28 -12.14 -15.13
C HIS A 23 -1.91 -11.92 -13.66
N SER A 24 -2.58 -10.98 -12.97
CA SER A 24 -2.34 -10.72 -11.54
C SER A 24 -2.56 -11.99 -10.68
N PHE A 25 -3.51 -12.85 -11.04
CA PHE A 25 -3.70 -14.15 -10.38
C PHE A 25 -2.67 -15.21 -10.79
N SER A 26 -2.00 -15.01 -11.91
CA SER A 26 -1.06 -15.97 -12.50
C SER A 26 0.40 -15.70 -12.12
N THR A 27 0.71 -14.68 -11.31
CA THR A 27 2.07 -14.26 -10.97
C THR A 27 2.90 -15.40 -10.36
N ARG A 28 2.31 -16.23 -9.49
CA ARG A 28 2.97 -17.42 -8.93
C ARG A 28 3.39 -18.44 -9.98
N TRP A 29 2.62 -18.59 -11.05
CA TRP A 29 2.97 -19.48 -12.15
C TRP A 29 4.19 -18.95 -12.90
N PHE A 30 4.30 -17.64 -13.10
CA PHE A 30 5.47 -17.00 -13.68
C PHE A 30 6.71 -17.14 -12.78
N GLU A 31 6.57 -16.98 -11.47
CA GLU A 31 7.66 -17.26 -10.51
C GLU A 31 8.13 -18.71 -10.60
N HIS A 32 7.22 -19.67 -10.69
CA HIS A 32 7.58 -21.07 -10.91
C HIS A 32 8.33 -21.28 -12.23
N LEU A 33 7.93 -20.60 -13.31
CA LEU A 33 8.66 -20.63 -14.58
C LEU A 33 10.06 -20.03 -14.46
N ALA A 34 10.25 -19.01 -13.65
CA ALA A 34 11.57 -18.43 -13.40
C ALA A 34 12.55 -19.45 -12.80
N HIS A 35 12.05 -20.30 -11.88
CA HIS A 35 12.86 -21.38 -11.29
C HIS A 35 13.08 -22.56 -12.23
N THR A 36 12.11 -22.92 -13.08
CA THR A 36 12.17 -24.09 -13.95
C THR A 36 12.78 -23.82 -15.32
N ARG A 37 12.84 -22.57 -15.77
CA ARG A 37 13.37 -22.14 -17.08
C ARG A 37 14.46 -21.07 -16.95
N PRO A 38 15.67 -21.41 -16.49
CA PRO A 38 16.72 -20.45 -16.13
C PRO A 38 17.18 -19.57 -17.29
N ARG A 39 17.06 -20.03 -18.55
CA ARG A 39 17.45 -19.24 -19.74
C ARG A 39 16.75 -17.88 -19.83
N HIS A 40 15.54 -17.76 -19.33
CA HIS A 40 14.73 -16.55 -19.33
C HIS A 40 14.21 -16.19 -17.93
N ALA A 41 14.92 -16.58 -16.88
CA ALA A 41 14.51 -16.38 -15.49
C ALA A 41 14.17 -14.91 -15.18
N GLY A 42 15.00 -13.97 -15.66
CA GLY A 42 14.75 -12.54 -15.45
C GLY A 42 13.41 -12.05 -16.04
N LEU A 43 13.03 -12.54 -17.22
CA LEU A 43 11.72 -12.22 -17.83
C LEU A 43 10.57 -12.82 -17.03
N TRP A 44 10.71 -14.08 -16.60
CA TRP A 44 9.68 -14.73 -15.80
C TRP A 44 9.52 -14.10 -14.42
N HIS A 45 10.61 -13.67 -13.77
CA HIS A 45 10.57 -12.89 -12.54
C HIS A 45 9.85 -11.56 -12.76
N LEU A 46 10.16 -10.85 -13.84
CA LEU A 46 9.49 -9.60 -14.17
C LEU A 46 7.96 -9.80 -14.34
N LEU A 47 7.55 -10.84 -15.07
CA LEU A 47 6.13 -11.17 -15.26
C LEU A 47 5.46 -11.72 -13.99
N GLY A 48 6.24 -12.19 -13.03
CA GLY A 48 5.78 -12.61 -11.70
C GLY A 48 5.55 -11.46 -10.72
N GLU A 49 6.03 -10.25 -11.02
CA GLU A 49 5.82 -9.07 -10.17
C GLU A 49 4.44 -8.47 -10.41
N VAL A 50 3.59 -8.42 -9.38
CA VAL A 50 2.22 -7.88 -9.47
C VAL A 50 2.23 -6.42 -9.94
N GLU A 51 3.22 -5.66 -9.50
CA GLU A 51 3.38 -4.24 -9.82
C GLU A 51 3.67 -3.97 -11.31
N ILE A 52 4.12 -4.95 -12.06
CA ILE A 52 4.35 -4.82 -13.51
C ILE A 52 3.06 -4.99 -14.31
N VAL A 53 2.11 -5.75 -13.80
CA VAL A 53 0.99 -6.28 -14.60
C VAL A 53 0.19 -5.18 -15.30
N PHE A 54 -0.32 -4.22 -14.54
CA PHE A 54 -1.19 -3.19 -15.13
C PHE A 54 -0.42 -2.27 -16.09
N GLY A 55 0.84 -1.93 -15.78
CA GLY A 55 1.68 -1.14 -16.68
C GLY A 55 2.01 -1.87 -17.99
N LEU A 56 2.31 -3.16 -17.90
CA LEU A 56 2.54 -4.02 -19.08
C LEU A 56 1.30 -4.06 -19.99
N TRP A 57 0.14 -4.38 -19.44
CA TRP A 57 -1.09 -4.49 -20.21
C TRP A 57 -1.59 -3.13 -20.71
N ALA A 58 -1.33 -2.04 -19.99
CA ALA A 58 -1.55 -0.68 -20.50
C ALA A 58 -0.69 -0.41 -21.75
N THR A 59 0.58 -0.83 -21.72
CA THR A 59 1.46 -0.72 -22.91
C THR A 59 0.92 -1.54 -24.07
N VAL A 60 0.45 -2.78 -23.83
CA VAL A 60 -0.19 -3.61 -24.86
C VAL A 60 -1.44 -2.94 -25.43
N LEU A 61 -2.31 -2.41 -24.55
CA LEU A 61 -3.51 -1.68 -25.00
C LEU A 61 -3.15 -0.49 -25.90
N MET A 62 -2.14 0.29 -25.55
CA MET A 62 -1.72 1.43 -26.34
C MET A 62 -1.17 1.00 -27.71
N LEU A 63 -0.35 -0.05 -27.77
CA LEU A 63 0.16 -0.57 -29.04
C LEU A 63 -0.97 -1.06 -29.95
N LEU A 64 -1.95 -1.76 -29.40
CA LEU A 64 -3.15 -2.21 -30.15
C LEU A 64 -4.02 -1.03 -30.59
N SER A 65 -4.14 0.00 -29.75
CA SER A 65 -4.88 1.22 -30.06
C SER A 65 -4.25 2.02 -31.19
N PHE A 66 -2.91 2.05 -31.32
CA PHE A 66 -2.24 2.64 -32.48
C PHE A 66 -2.73 2.04 -33.81
N GLY A 67 -2.91 0.72 -33.82
CA GLY A 67 -3.42 0.03 -35.02
C GLY A 67 -4.92 0.25 -35.26
N LEU A 68 -5.70 0.42 -34.19
CA LEU A 68 -7.18 0.47 -34.30
C LEU A 68 -7.71 1.88 -34.54
N ILE A 69 -7.22 2.88 -33.81
CA ILE A 69 -7.73 4.27 -33.86
C ILE A 69 -6.68 5.29 -34.36
N GLY A 70 -5.46 4.82 -34.63
CA GLY A 70 -4.36 5.65 -35.12
C GLY A 70 -3.56 6.33 -34.01
N GLN A 71 -2.37 6.79 -34.38
CA GLN A 71 -1.38 7.36 -33.45
C GLN A 71 -1.91 8.60 -32.72
N ASN A 72 -2.49 9.56 -33.45
CA ASN A 72 -2.91 10.82 -32.86
C ASN A 72 -3.99 10.64 -31.79
N ALA A 73 -5.02 9.84 -32.07
CA ALA A 73 -6.10 9.56 -31.11
C ALA A 73 -5.59 8.81 -29.88
N THR A 74 -4.64 7.87 -30.04
CA THR A 74 -4.04 7.16 -28.92
C THR A 74 -3.18 8.08 -28.03
N LEU A 75 -2.39 8.98 -28.64
CA LEU A 75 -1.61 9.96 -27.88
C LEU A 75 -2.51 10.98 -27.18
N GLU A 76 -3.57 11.43 -27.82
CA GLU A 76 -4.60 12.31 -27.20
C GLU A 76 -5.22 11.63 -25.99
N TYR A 77 -5.54 10.33 -26.08
CA TYR A 77 -6.03 9.56 -24.94
C TYR A 77 -5.03 9.56 -23.80
N LEU A 78 -3.75 9.23 -24.05
CA LEU A 78 -2.72 9.20 -23.01
C LEU A 78 -2.52 10.56 -22.35
N GLN A 79 -2.48 11.63 -23.13
CA GLN A 79 -2.32 13.01 -22.65
C GLN A 79 -3.52 13.49 -21.83
N SER A 80 -4.71 12.92 -22.08
CA SER A 80 -5.91 13.23 -21.30
C SER A 80 -5.97 12.53 -19.93
N ARG A 81 -5.05 11.59 -19.67
CA ARG A 81 -5.00 10.86 -18.38
C ARG A 81 -4.26 11.67 -17.34
N ASN A 82 -4.73 11.57 -16.10
CA ASN A 82 -4.06 12.21 -14.96
C ASN A 82 -3.05 11.24 -14.34
N PHE A 83 -1.77 11.56 -14.44
CA PHE A 83 -0.67 10.80 -13.84
C PHE A 83 -0.13 11.43 -12.56
N THR A 84 -0.80 12.46 -12.03
CA THR A 84 -0.35 13.16 -10.81
C THR A 84 -0.21 12.21 -9.65
N GLU A 85 -1.22 11.36 -9.39
CA GLU A 85 -1.23 10.41 -8.29
C GLU A 85 -0.13 9.35 -8.42
N PRO A 86 0.06 8.66 -9.57
CA PRO A 86 1.19 7.76 -9.77
C PRO A 86 2.56 8.40 -9.55
N LEU A 87 2.79 9.59 -10.08
CA LEU A 87 4.04 10.33 -9.91
C LEU A 87 4.25 10.78 -8.45
N PHE A 88 3.18 11.17 -7.77
CA PHE A 88 3.24 11.54 -6.37
C PHE A 88 3.60 10.34 -5.48
N VAL A 89 3.03 9.15 -5.74
CA VAL A 89 3.40 7.92 -5.02
C VAL A 89 4.89 7.62 -5.18
N PHE A 90 5.43 7.74 -6.39
CA PHE A 90 6.87 7.63 -6.59
C PHE A 90 7.64 8.61 -5.72
N ALA A 91 7.29 9.89 -5.78
CA ALA A 91 7.98 10.95 -5.07
C ALA A 91 8.00 10.74 -3.54
N ILE A 92 6.82 10.46 -2.98
CA ILE A 92 6.67 10.31 -1.53
C ILE A 92 7.34 9.03 -1.02
N MET A 93 7.23 7.91 -1.74
CA MET A 93 7.86 6.64 -1.36
C MET A 93 9.38 6.76 -1.30
N VAL A 94 10.00 7.38 -2.31
CA VAL A 94 11.46 7.53 -2.39
C VAL A 94 12.00 8.32 -1.20
N ILE A 95 11.34 9.39 -0.77
CA ILE A 95 11.79 10.23 0.34
C ILE A 95 11.43 9.59 1.70
N ALA A 96 10.19 9.14 1.87
CA ALA A 96 9.72 8.60 3.13
C ALA A 96 10.38 7.25 3.50
N GLY A 97 10.77 6.44 2.51
CA GLY A 97 11.46 5.17 2.71
C GLY A 97 12.94 5.30 3.10
N THR A 98 13.46 6.51 3.28
CA THR A 98 14.89 6.74 3.57
C THR A 98 15.26 6.45 5.01
N ARG A 99 16.54 6.07 5.22
CA ARG A 99 17.09 5.82 6.56
C ARG A 99 16.87 6.99 7.54
N PRO A 100 17.07 8.28 7.19
CA PRO A 100 16.82 9.39 8.12
C PRO A 100 15.37 9.45 8.63
N VAL A 101 14.39 9.24 7.77
CA VAL A 101 12.95 9.26 8.14
C VAL A 101 12.60 8.04 8.99
N LEU A 102 13.01 6.84 8.56
CA LEU A 102 12.73 5.59 9.27
C LEU A 102 13.46 5.53 10.63
N ALA A 103 14.69 6.05 10.72
CA ALA A 103 15.45 6.10 11.97
C ALA A 103 14.77 7.03 13.00
N LEU A 104 14.21 8.16 12.56
CA LEU A 104 13.45 9.04 13.45
C LEU A 104 12.19 8.34 13.99
N ALA A 105 11.40 7.72 13.12
CA ALA A 105 10.21 6.97 13.51
C ALA A 105 10.56 5.82 14.48
N ARG A 106 11.61 5.04 14.15
CA ARG A 106 12.16 3.98 15.00
C ARG A 106 12.57 4.51 16.37
N ALA A 107 13.34 5.61 16.42
CA ALA A 107 13.79 6.19 17.67
C ALA A 107 12.61 6.65 18.55
N GLY A 108 11.55 7.18 17.94
CA GLY A 108 10.30 7.53 18.63
C GLY A 108 9.66 6.32 19.30
N VAL A 109 9.47 5.23 18.55
CA VAL A 109 8.87 3.99 19.06
C VAL A 109 9.72 3.38 20.21
N LEU A 110 11.04 3.32 20.02
CA LEU A 110 11.96 2.79 21.03
C LEU A 110 11.97 3.62 22.32
N ARG A 111 11.95 4.96 22.22
CA ARG A 111 11.87 5.85 23.38
C ARG A 111 10.57 5.67 24.15
N LEU A 112 9.44 5.59 23.46
CA LEU A 112 8.14 5.36 24.10
C LEU A 112 8.09 3.97 24.76
N ALA A 113 8.64 2.94 24.13
CA ALA A 113 8.72 1.61 24.71
C ALA A 113 9.60 1.59 26.00
N ALA A 114 10.71 2.34 26.00
CA ALA A 114 11.59 2.44 27.16
C ALA A 114 10.95 3.16 28.36
N MET A 115 9.97 4.04 28.11
CA MET A 115 9.22 4.75 29.17
C MET A 115 8.08 3.91 29.76
N TRP A 116 7.77 2.74 29.16
CA TRP A 116 6.64 1.93 29.59
C TRP A 116 6.95 1.18 30.90
N PRO A 117 6.10 1.29 31.95
CA PRO A 117 6.26 0.54 33.17
C PRO A 117 5.89 -0.94 32.94
N GLY A 118 6.85 -1.85 33.05
CA GLY A 118 6.61 -3.30 32.93
C GLY A 118 7.45 -3.99 31.85
N SER A 119 6.86 -5.00 31.16
CA SER A 119 7.58 -5.76 30.15
C SER A 119 7.88 -4.91 28.91
N GLN A 120 9.14 -4.60 28.66
CA GLN A 120 9.61 -3.85 27.50
C GLN A 120 9.26 -4.56 26.18
N SER A 121 9.35 -5.90 26.16
CA SER A 121 9.02 -6.69 24.94
C SER A 121 7.54 -6.56 24.59
N LEU A 122 6.64 -6.61 25.61
CA LEU A 122 5.21 -6.41 25.40
C LEU A 122 4.89 -4.97 24.96
N ALA A 123 5.53 -3.97 25.60
CA ALA A 123 5.37 -2.56 25.22
C ALA A 123 5.83 -2.31 23.78
N MET A 124 7.00 -2.83 23.42
CA MET A 124 7.56 -2.71 22.08
C MET A 124 6.63 -3.33 21.02
N TYR A 125 6.14 -4.54 21.28
CA TYR A 125 5.21 -5.24 20.40
C TYR A 125 3.91 -4.44 20.20
N LEU A 126 3.30 -3.98 21.29
CA LEU A 126 2.10 -3.15 21.26
C LEU A 126 2.33 -1.86 20.47
N LEU A 127 3.41 -1.12 20.77
CA LEU A 127 3.68 0.17 20.14
C LEU A 127 4.02 0.03 18.65
N VAL A 128 4.69 -1.05 18.24
CA VAL A 128 4.95 -1.30 16.82
C VAL A 128 3.63 -1.54 16.08
N LEU A 129 2.72 -2.34 16.63
CA LEU A 129 1.43 -2.64 15.96
C LEU A 129 0.40 -1.51 16.09
N LEU A 130 0.61 -0.56 17.00
CA LEU A 130 -0.26 0.61 17.20
C LEU A 130 0.26 1.83 16.46
N LEU A 131 1.47 2.29 16.81
CA LEU A 131 1.98 3.58 16.34
C LEU A 131 2.51 3.53 14.92
N VAL A 132 3.21 2.45 14.53
CA VAL A 132 3.81 2.37 13.19
C VAL A 132 2.75 2.38 12.09
N PRO A 133 1.63 1.61 12.17
CA PRO A 133 0.53 1.74 11.22
C PRO A 133 -0.06 3.15 11.13
N LEU A 134 -0.29 3.83 12.26
CA LEU A 134 -0.81 5.19 12.28
C LEU A 134 0.19 6.22 11.71
N LEU A 135 1.49 6.02 11.99
CA LEU A 135 2.56 6.82 11.35
C LEU A 135 2.56 6.62 9.83
N GLY A 136 2.07 5.48 9.33
CA GLY A 136 1.87 5.21 7.91
C GLY A 136 1.11 6.31 7.18
N SER A 137 0.17 6.96 7.86
CA SER A 137 -0.55 8.13 7.33
C SER A 137 0.34 9.36 7.06
N PHE A 138 1.56 9.40 7.60
CA PHE A 138 2.49 10.52 7.44
C PHE A 138 3.76 10.14 6.67
N ILE A 139 4.18 8.86 6.78
CA ILE A 139 5.39 8.34 6.12
C ILE A 139 5.09 7.36 4.99
N THR A 140 3.84 7.17 4.60
CA THR A 140 3.27 6.18 3.67
C THR A 140 3.14 4.76 4.22
N GLU A 141 2.17 4.02 3.71
CA GLU A 141 1.95 2.61 4.08
C GLU A 141 3.15 1.70 3.78
N PRO A 142 3.84 1.79 2.61
CA PRO A 142 5.03 0.98 2.36
C PRO A 142 6.17 1.24 3.35
N ALA A 143 6.39 2.50 3.74
CA ALA A 143 7.40 2.85 4.75
C ALA A 143 7.02 2.31 6.13
N ALA A 144 5.75 2.43 6.54
CA ALA A 144 5.24 1.87 7.78
C ALA A 144 5.31 0.35 7.81
N MET A 145 4.93 -0.33 6.73
CA MET A 145 5.05 -1.79 6.59
C MET A 145 6.50 -2.25 6.76
N THR A 146 7.42 -1.59 6.07
CA THR A 146 8.86 -1.91 6.16
C THR A 146 9.38 -1.69 7.57
N LEU A 147 9.08 -0.54 8.18
CA LEU A 147 9.49 -0.22 9.55
C LEU A 147 8.92 -1.21 10.57
N GLY A 148 7.62 -1.49 10.49
CA GLY A 148 6.95 -2.44 11.37
C GLY A 148 7.51 -3.86 11.24
N ALA A 149 7.69 -4.34 10.02
CA ALA A 149 8.26 -5.66 9.75
C ALA A 149 9.71 -5.77 10.25
N LEU A 150 10.56 -4.76 10.04
CA LEU A 150 11.94 -4.74 10.53
C LEU A 150 11.98 -4.76 12.09
N LEU A 151 11.17 -3.90 12.72
CA LEU A 151 11.11 -3.86 14.19
C LEU A 151 10.61 -5.19 14.77
N LEU A 152 9.57 -5.78 14.20
CA LEU A 152 9.05 -7.08 14.62
C LEU A 152 10.04 -8.22 14.35
N ARG A 153 10.74 -8.19 13.22
CA ARG A 153 11.81 -9.14 12.91
C ARG A 153 12.87 -9.11 14.02
N ASP A 154 13.37 -7.93 14.34
CA ASP A 154 14.50 -7.75 15.26
C ASP A 154 14.11 -8.01 16.73
N THR A 155 12.83 -7.80 17.10
CA THR A 155 12.39 -7.86 18.50
C THR A 155 11.59 -9.12 18.85
N VAL A 156 10.88 -9.70 17.89
CA VAL A 156 9.98 -10.84 18.11
C VAL A 156 10.38 -12.06 17.29
N PHE A 157 10.48 -11.91 15.96
CA PHE A 157 10.70 -13.04 15.06
C PHE A 157 12.12 -13.61 15.13
N SER A 158 13.10 -12.84 15.58
CA SER A 158 14.48 -13.31 15.84
C SER A 158 14.57 -14.28 17.02
N GLN A 159 13.53 -14.41 17.82
CA GLN A 159 13.46 -15.27 18.99
C GLN A 159 12.61 -16.52 18.72
N ALA A 160 12.72 -17.53 19.58
CA ALA A 160 11.93 -18.76 19.47
C ALA A 160 10.47 -18.49 19.85
N VAL A 161 9.63 -18.15 18.86
CA VAL A 161 8.22 -17.85 19.05
C VAL A 161 7.33 -18.83 18.29
N SER A 162 6.11 -19.04 18.79
CA SER A 162 5.14 -19.97 18.21
C SER A 162 4.65 -19.50 16.84
N ASN A 163 4.28 -20.45 15.96
CA ASN A 163 3.63 -20.13 14.69
C ASN A 163 2.33 -19.34 14.88
N ARG A 164 1.62 -19.57 16.01
CA ARG A 164 0.42 -18.81 16.35
C ARG A 164 0.74 -17.33 16.54
N LEU A 165 1.80 -16.99 17.28
CA LEU A 165 2.23 -15.60 17.46
C LEU A 165 2.67 -14.99 16.14
N LYS A 166 3.44 -15.73 15.31
CA LYS A 166 3.93 -15.23 14.01
C LYS A 166 2.77 -14.84 13.09
N TYR A 167 1.80 -15.73 12.88
CA TYR A 167 0.66 -15.45 11.99
C TYR A 167 -0.27 -14.39 12.57
N ALA A 168 -0.56 -14.40 13.88
CA ALA A 168 -1.38 -13.37 14.51
C ALA A 168 -0.73 -11.97 14.37
N THR A 169 0.60 -11.88 14.56
CA THR A 169 1.36 -10.65 14.37
C THR A 169 1.29 -10.16 12.93
N LEU A 170 1.49 -11.06 11.96
CA LEU A 170 1.49 -10.71 10.54
C LEU A 170 0.09 -10.24 10.09
N GLY A 171 -0.96 -10.94 10.51
CA GLY A 171 -2.35 -10.56 10.20
C GLY A 171 -2.71 -9.19 10.74
N VAL A 172 -2.38 -8.93 12.02
CA VAL A 172 -2.61 -7.60 12.63
C VAL A 172 -1.77 -6.52 11.97
N LEU A 173 -0.49 -6.79 11.67
CA LEU A 173 0.38 -5.83 11.00
C LEU A 173 -0.22 -5.41 9.64
N PHE A 174 -0.64 -6.37 8.81
CA PHE A 174 -1.17 -6.10 7.49
C PHE A 174 -2.48 -5.31 7.55
N VAL A 175 -3.42 -5.73 8.40
CA VAL A 175 -4.70 -5.02 8.57
C VAL A 175 -4.48 -3.62 9.13
N ASN A 176 -3.67 -3.49 10.17
CA ASN A 176 -3.44 -2.20 10.81
C ASN A 176 -2.71 -1.22 9.90
N VAL A 177 -1.75 -1.67 9.07
CA VAL A 177 -1.10 -0.79 8.08
C VAL A 177 -2.09 -0.32 7.03
N SER A 178 -2.94 -1.20 6.52
CA SER A 178 -3.95 -0.86 5.51
C SER A 178 -4.97 0.17 6.01
N ILE A 179 -5.50 0.00 7.24
CA ILE A 179 -6.46 0.98 7.79
C ILE A 179 -5.77 2.20 8.41
N GLY A 180 -4.57 2.02 8.98
CA GLY A 180 -3.81 3.08 9.66
C GLY A 180 -3.30 4.17 8.72
N GLY A 181 -3.20 3.89 7.41
CA GLY A 181 -2.84 4.87 6.39
C GLY A 181 -3.93 5.90 6.03
N THR A 182 -5.14 5.75 6.58
CA THR A 182 -6.32 6.53 6.16
C THR A 182 -6.53 7.86 6.90
N LEU A 183 -5.63 8.27 7.79
CA LEU A 183 -5.75 9.56 8.50
C LEU A 183 -5.48 10.77 7.59
N THR A 184 -4.82 10.54 6.46
CA THR A 184 -4.45 11.60 5.50
C THR A 184 -4.87 11.22 4.09
N PRO A 185 -5.07 12.18 3.17
CA PRO A 185 -5.50 11.90 1.81
C PRO A 185 -4.38 11.41 0.88
N PHE A 186 -3.14 11.27 1.37
CA PHE A 186 -1.97 11.06 0.51
C PHE A 186 -1.14 9.82 0.86
N ALA A 187 -1.45 9.09 1.92
CA ALA A 187 -0.56 8.02 2.41
C ALA A 187 -0.97 6.62 1.97
N ALA A 188 -2.27 6.34 1.95
CA ALA A 188 -2.83 5.07 1.53
C ALA A 188 -3.15 5.08 0.03
N PRO A 189 -2.62 4.17 -0.78
CA PRO A 189 -2.89 4.14 -2.22
C PRO A 189 -4.38 4.16 -2.59
N PRO A 190 -5.28 3.41 -1.93
CA PRO A 190 -6.72 3.45 -2.25
C PRO A 190 -7.39 4.79 -1.94
N VAL A 191 -6.87 5.54 -0.97
CA VAL A 191 -7.35 6.91 -0.68
C VAL A 191 -6.77 7.90 -1.68
N LEU A 192 -5.47 7.83 -1.93
CA LEU A 192 -4.76 8.73 -2.82
C LEU A 192 -5.38 8.76 -4.22
N MET A 193 -5.74 7.59 -4.77
CA MET A 193 -6.31 7.47 -6.12
C MET A 193 -7.66 8.19 -6.28
N VAL A 194 -8.33 8.51 -5.19
CA VAL A 194 -9.67 9.10 -5.23
C VAL A 194 -9.75 10.48 -4.55
N ALA A 195 -8.84 10.78 -3.64
CA ALA A 195 -8.91 11.99 -2.81
C ALA A 195 -8.94 13.28 -3.65
N GLY A 196 -8.11 13.37 -4.69
CA GLY A 196 -8.12 14.51 -5.62
C GLY A 196 -9.41 14.61 -6.43
N VAL A 197 -9.95 13.49 -6.90
CA VAL A 197 -11.18 13.42 -7.71
C VAL A 197 -12.41 13.79 -6.87
N TRP A 198 -12.47 13.32 -5.61
CA TRP A 198 -13.61 13.55 -4.71
C TRP A 198 -13.41 14.75 -3.77
N GLN A 199 -12.32 15.49 -3.94
CA GLN A 199 -11.99 16.66 -3.13
C GLN A 199 -11.91 16.35 -1.62
N TRP A 200 -11.36 15.19 -1.27
CA TRP A 200 -11.16 14.78 0.11
C TRP A 200 -9.85 15.37 0.66
N ASP A 201 -9.99 16.31 1.54
CA ASP A 201 -8.88 16.99 2.22
C ASP A 201 -8.49 16.26 3.53
N PHE A 202 -7.49 16.80 4.20
CA PHE A 202 -7.01 16.29 5.49
C PHE A 202 -8.11 16.29 6.57
N ALA A 203 -8.92 17.36 6.63
CA ALA A 203 -9.98 17.46 7.62
C ALA A 203 -11.08 16.42 7.39
N PHE A 204 -11.46 16.21 6.13
CA PHE A 204 -12.39 15.14 5.75
C PHE A 204 -11.87 13.75 6.15
N MET A 205 -10.62 13.44 5.82
CA MET A 205 -10.03 12.13 6.14
C MET A 205 -9.96 11.89 7.63
N LEU A 206 -9.48 12.87 8.39
CA LEU A 206 -9.37 12.76 9.84
C LEU A 206 -10.73 12.55 10.51
N LYS A 207 -11.76 13.28 10.06
CA LYS A 207 -13.12 13.21 10.60
C LYS A 207 -13.84 11.92 10.22
N THR A 208 -13.72 11.51 8.95
CA THR A 208 -14.51 10.38 8.39
C THR A 208 -13.88 9.04 8.68
N PHE A 209 -12.55 8.92 8.55
CA PHE A 209 -11.81 7.68 8.70
C PHE A 209 -10.89 7.67 9.92
N GLY A 210 -10.22 8.80 10.23
CA GLY A 210 -9.11 8.84 11.16
C GLY A 210 -9.42 8.30 12.55
N GLY A 211 -10.49 8.77 13.19
CA GLY A 211 -10.90 8.32 14.52
C GLY A 211 -11.27 6.83 14.55
N LYS A 212 -12.02 6.37 13.56
CA LYS A 212 -12.46 4.98 13.41
C LYS A 212 -11.27 4.05 13.14
N ALA A 213 -10.38 4.43 12.24
CA ALA A 213 -9.16 3.69 11.93
C ALA A 213 -8.22 3.60 13.14
N ALA A 214 -7.98 4.73 13.82
CA ALA A 214 -7.14 4.74 15.02
C ALA A 214 -7.70 3.84 16.13
N LEU A 215 -9.01 3.86 16.34
CA LEU A 215 -9.69 2.97 17.28
C LEU A 215 -9.52 1.49 16.89
N ALA A 216 -9.75 1.15 15.62
CA ALA A 216 -9.60 -0.23 15.13
C ALA A 216 -8.14 -0.72 15.26
N VAL A 217 -7.17 0.12 14.86
CA VAL A 217 -5.73 -0.17 15.04
C VAL A 217 -5.40 -0.41 16.51
N ALA A 218 -5.92 0.42 17.42
CA ALA A 218 -5.69 0.28 18.85
C ALA A 218 -6.31 -1.02 19.40
N LEU A 219 -7.57 -1.33 19.03
CA LEU A 219 -8.25 -2.55 19.47
C LEU A 219 -7.52 -3.80 18.97
N ASN A 220 -7.10 -3.82 17.70
CA ASN A 220 -6.34 -4.91 17.11
C ASN A 220 -4.99 -5.12 17.83
N ALA A 221 -4.23 -4.03 18.04
CA ALA A 221 -2.92 -4.08 18.69
C ALA A 221 -3.04 -4.51 20.17
N LEU A 222 -4.00 -3.95 20.92
CA LEU A 222 -4.28 -4.33 22.29
C LEU A 222 -4.77 -5.78 22.40
N GLY A 223 -5.69 -6.17 21.52
CA GLY A 223 -6.28 -7.51 21.49
C GLY A 223 -5.22 -8.60 21.27
N VAL A 224 -4.38 -8.46 20.24
CA VAL A 224 -3.31 -9.44 19.98
C VAL A 224 -2.24 -9.42 21.07
N SER A 225 -1.87 -8.24 21.59
CA SER A 225 -0.91 -8.11 22.70
C SER A 225 -1.41 -8.80 23.96
N TRP A 226 -2.70 -8.63 24.28
CA TRP A 226 -3.32 -9.30 25.41
C TRP A 226 -3.42 -10.82 25.23
N LEU A 227 -3.83 -11.27 24.05
CA LEU A 227 -3.96 -12.69 23.69
C LEU A 227 -2.62 -13.42 23.78
N MET A 228 -1.53 -12.76 23.34
CA MET A 228 -0.18 -13.32 23.27
C MET A 228 0.71 -12.92 24.44
N ARG A 229 0.16 -12.23 25.50
CA ARG A 229 0.93 -11.64 26.59
C ARG A 229 1.84 -12.61 27.33
N HIS A 230 1.43 -13.88 27.47
CA HIS A 230 2.21 -14.90 28.18
C HIS A 230 3.48 -15.28 27.42
N GLU A 231 3.43 -15.31 26.11
CA GLU A 231 4.59 -15.59 25.26
C GLU A 231 5.46 -14.34 25.12
N LEU A 232 4.85 -13.18 24.85
CA LEU A 232 5.56 -11.91 24.69
C LEU A 232 6.37 -11.48 25.93
N ARG A 233 5.86 -11.75 27.14
CA ARG A 233 6.58 -11.44 28.39
C ARG A 233 7.84 -12.28 28.63
N LYS A 234 7.98 -13.42 27.94
CA LYS A 234 9.15 -14.29 28.02
C LYS A 234 10.26 -13.88 27.08
N LEU A 235 9.96 -12.99 26.12
CA LEU A 235 10.94 -12.53 25.15
C LEU A 235 11.96 -11.61 25.80
N ALA A 236 13.21 -11.72 25.37
CA ALA A 236 14.25 -10.79 25.77
C ALA A 236 13.90 -9.36 25.33
N PRO A 237 14.23 -8.35 26.14
CA PRO A 237 14.07 -6.97 25.72
C PRO A 237 14.84 -6.69 24.42
N ALA A 238 14.27 -5.84 23.56
CA ALA A 238 14.94 -5.39 22.35
C ALA A 238 16.26 -4.71 22.71
N GLN A 239 17.37 -5.27 22.23
CA GLN A 239 18.65 -4.58 22.38
C GLN A 239 18.65 -3.35 21.46
N PRO A 240 19.08 -2.17 21.95
CA PRO A 240 19.30 -1.04 21.08
C PRO A 240 20.38 -1.43 20.08
N LEU A 241 20.01 -1.59 18.80
CA LEU A 241 21.03 -1.70 17.76
C LEU A 241 21.83 -0.39 17.78
N ALA A 242 23.13 -0.49 17.99
CA ALA A 242 24.08 0.62 17.93
C ALA A 242 24.23 1.09 16.47
N GLU A 243 23.15 1.64 15.91
CA GLU A 243 23.25 2.33 14.63
C GLU A 243 23.85 3.71 14.86
N ALA A 244 24.87 4.05 14.10
CA ALA A 244 25.40 5.42 14.08
C ALA A 244 24.23 6.40 13.81
N GLY A 245 23.99 7.30 14.75
CA GLY A 245 22.89 8.25 14.67
C GLY A 245 22.96 9.09 13.39
N VAL A 246 21.82 9.33 12.80
CA VAL A 246 21.72 10.27 11.68
C VAL A 246 21.71 11.70 12.24
N PRO A 247 22.55 12.62 11.76
CA PRO A 247 22.55 14.01 12.22
C PRO A 247 21.16 14.66 12.06
N LEU A 248 20.71 15.39 13.06
CA LEU A 248 19.41 16.05 13.07
C LEU A 248 19.20 16.97 11.86
N GLY A 249 20.24 17.66 11.39
CA GLY A 249 20.16 18.49 10.18
C GLY A 249 19.84 17.68 8.93
N VAL A 250 20.37 16.45 8.79
CA VAL A 250 20.05 15.56 7.66
C VAL A 250 18.59 15.11 7.77
N VAL A 251 18.13 14.73 8.97
CA VAL A 251 16.73 14.36 9.21
C VAL A 251 15.80 15.51 8.87
N ALA A 252 16.13 16.73 9.35
CA ALA A 252 15.31 17.93 9.10
C ALA A 252 15.13 18.23 7.61
N VAL A 253 16.20 18.13 6.81
CA VAL A 253 16.12 18.34 5.35
C VAL A 253 15.23 17.28 4.71
N HIS A 254 15.32 16.00 5.09
CA HIS A 254 14.43 14.95 4.56
C HIS A 254 12.96 15.23 4.89
N LEU A 255 12.68 15.64 6.12
CA LEU A 255 11.31 15.99 6.54
C LEU A 255 10.77 17.23 5.83
N LEU A 256 11.62 18.24 5.61
CA LEU A 256 11.23 19.44 4.86
C LEU A 256 10.92 19.11 3.39
N LEU A 257 11.73 18.27 2.75
CA LEU A 257 11.49 17.84 1.38
C LEU A 257 10.24 16.95 1.28
N LEU A 258 10.04 16.05 2.25
CA LEU A 258 8.82 15.24 2.36
C LEU A 258 7.59 16.12 2.51
N ALA A 259 7.62 17.09 3.44
CA ALA A 259 6.54 18.05 3.65
C ALA A 259 6.28 18.88 2.38
N GLY A 260 7.34 19.31 1.69
CA GLY A 260 7.22 20.02 0.42
C GLY A 260 6.51 19.17 -0.66
N VAL A 261 6.85 17.89 -0.80
CA VAL A 261 6.15 16.99 -1.72
C VAL A 261 4.66 16.88 -1.37
N VAL A 262 4.32 16.77 -0.08
CA VAL A 262 2.92 16.70 0.38
C VAL A 262 2.17 18.02 0.13
N VAL A 263 2.77 19.16 0.43
CA VAL A 263 2.15 20.49 0.21
C VAL A 263 1.87 20.72 -1.28
N PHE A 264 2.77 20.26 -2.15
CA PHE A 264 2.63 20.40 -3.60
C PHE A 264 2.12 19.13 -4.30
N ALA A 265 1.36 18.28 -3.60
CA ALA A 265 0.88 16.98 -4.11
C ALA A 265 0.14 17.06 -5.45
N HIS A 266 -0.57 18.17 -5.72
CA HIS A 266 -1.30 18.40 -6.98
C HIS A 266 -0.49 19.14 -8.05
N HIS A 267 0.82 19.36 -7.81
CA HIS A 267 1.71 20.09 -8.73
C HIS A 267 2.91 19.23 -9.14
N PRO A 268 2.76 18.31 -10.14
CA PRO A 268 3.79 17.33 -10.51
C PRO A 268 5.16 17.95 -10.82
N VAL A 269 5.18 19.07 -11.52
CA VAL A 269 6.44 19.77 -11.86
C VAL A 269 7.20 20.19 -10.61
N VAL A 270 6.49 20.65 -9.56
CA VAL A 270 7.11 21.11 -8.31
C VAL A 270 7.62 19.90 -7.51
N PHE A 271 6.77 18.92 -7.25
CA PHE A 271 7.22 17.82 -6.40
C PHE A 271 8.27 16.92 -7.07
N ILE A 272 8.26 16.76 -8.40
CA ILE A 272 9.37 16.09 -9.11
C ILE A 272 10.66 16.91 -9.02
N GLY A 273 10.59 18.25 -9.10
CA GLY A 273 11.72 19.13 -8.84
C GLY A 273 12.30 18.93 -7.43
N LEU A 274 11.43 18.78 -6.41
CA LEU A 274 11.85 18.47 -5.04
C LEU A 274 12.51 17.08 -4.93
N VAL A 275 12.02 16.08 -5.66
CA VAL A 275 12.67 14.75 -5.72
C VAL A 275 14.06 14.85 -6.34
N LEU A 276 14.25 15.61 -7.42
CA LEU A 276 15.57 15.80 -8.03
C LEU A 276 16.54 16.49 -7.05
N LEU A 277 16.08 17.54 -6.34
CA LEU A 277 16.86 18.19 -5.28
C LEU A 277 17.18 17.19 -4.16
N PHE A 278 16.19 16.36 -3.75
CA PHE A 278 16.39 15.31 -2.76
C PHE A 278 17.48 14.30 -3.20
N LEU A 279 17.46 13.83 -4.45
CA LEU A 279 18.46 12.88 -4.98
C LEU A 279 19.86 13.48 -4.92
N GLY A 280 20.02 14.76 -5.26
CA GLY A 280 21.26 15.49 -5.11
C GLY A 280 21.74 15.54 -3.66
N PHE A 281 20.83 15.89 -2.73
CA PHE A 281 21.11 15.93 -1.30
C PHE A 281 21.46 14.55 -0.73
N ALA A 282 20.69 13.51 -1.08
CA ALA A 282 20.93 12.13 -0.65
C ALA A 282 22.31 11.62 -1.15
N THR A 283 22.71 11.99 -2.35
CA THR A 283 24.03 11.67 -2.91
C THR A 283 25.16 12.38 -2.14
N ALA A 284 24.98 13.66 -1.80
CA ALA A 284 25.95 14.44 -1.03
C ALA A 284 26.15 13.89 0.39
N TYR A 285 25.09 13.38 1.00
CA TYR A 285 25.10 12.81 2.35
C TYR A 285 24.97 11.28 2.36
N ARG A 286 25.52 10.60 1.35
CA ARG A 286 25.39 9.14 1.11
C ARG A 286 25.73 8.28 2.34
N ARG A 287 26.69 8.71 3.17
CA ARG A 287 27.07 7.99 4.41
C ARG A 287 25.92 7.83 5.42
N HIS A 288 24.86 8.65 5.32
CA HIS A 288 23.69 8.63 6.19
C HIS A 288 22.47 7.98 5.53
N GLN A 289 22.63 7.50 4.29
CA GLN A 289 21.57 6.83 3.52
C GLN A 289 21.75 5.30 3.55
N SER A 290 20.65 4.59 3.46
CA SER A 290 20.59 3.24 2.89
C SER A 290 20.34 3.34 1.37
N PRO A 291 20.49 2.26 0.60
CA PRO A 291 20.04 2.25 -0.79
C PRO A 291 18.61 2.77 -0.90
N LEU A 292 18.40 3.71 -1.83
CA LEU A 292 17.07 4.27 -2.07
C LEU A 292 16.18 3.21 -2.74
N ILE A 293 14.93 3.13 -2.35
CA ILE A 293 13.92 2.21 -2.90
C ILE A 293 13.35 2.71 -4.24
N LEU A 294 14.25 3.13 -5.15
CA LEU A 294 13.84 3.72 -6.44
C LEU A 294 13.09 2.71 -7.32
N ARG A 295 13.58 1.45 -7.36
CA ARG A 295 12.96 0.40 -8.18
C ARG A 295 11.56 0.09 -7.69
N GLU A 296 11.39 -0.13 -6.40
CA GLU A 296 10.12 -0.46 -5.76
C GLU A 296 9.11 0.69 -5.95
N ALA A 297 9.55 1.93 -5.73
CA ALA A 297 8.72 3.11 -5.93
C ALA A 297 8.30 3.30 -7.40
N LEU A 298 9.20 3.05 -8.36
CA LEU A 298 8.88 3.08 -9.79
C LEU A 298 7.89 1.98 -10.17
N LEU A 299 8.03 0.77 -9.63
CA LEU A 299 7.12 -0.33 -9.93
C LEU A 299 5.70 -0.03 -9.45
N VAL A 300 5.54 0.46 -8.22
CA VAL A 300 4.22 0.88 -7.70
C VAL A 300 3.64 2.02 -8.54
N SER A 301 4.45 3.02 -8.89
CA SER A 301 4.02 4.11 -9.77
C SER A 301 3.62 3.61 -11.16
N PHE A 302 4.34 2.66 -11.73
CA PHE A 302 4.05 2.05 -13.01
C PHE A 302 2.74 1.24 -12.97
N PHE A 303 2.50 0.51 -11.89
CA PHE A 303 1.23 -0.17 -11.63
C PHE A 303 0.06 0.82 -11.63
N LEU A 304 0.15 1.91 -10.86
CA LEU A 304 -0.90 2.92 -10.76
C LEU A 304 -1.08 3.67 -12.09
N ALA A 305 -0.01 4.00 -12.80
CA ALA A 305 -0.08 4.61 -14.12
C ALA A 305 -0.75 3.69 -15.14
N GLY A 306 -0.42 2.39 -15.11
CA GLY A 306 -1.07 1.37 -15.92
C GLY A 306 -2.57 1.25 -15.62
N LEU A 307 -2.93 1.31 -14.34
CA LEU A 307 -4.31 1.31 -13.90
C LEU A 307 -5.08 2.54 -14.42
N VAL A 308 -4.46 3.73 -14.41
CA VAL A 308 -5.04 4.96 -14.97
C VAL A 308 -5.32 4.82 -16.48
N VAL A 309 -4.40 4.20 -17.21
CA VAL A 309 -4.56 3.98 -18.66
C VAL A 309 -5.63 2.90 -18.94
N LEU A 310 -5.54 1.75 -18.30
CA LEU A 310 -6.49 0.64 -18.53
C LEU A 310 -7.89 0.97 -18.02
N GLY A 311 -7.98 1.57 -16.84
CA GLY A 311 -9.24 1.89 -16.18
C GLY A 311 -10.03 3.00 -16.88
N GLY A 312 -9.34 3.97 -17.48
CA GLY A 312 -9.99 5.13 -18.11
C GLY A 312 -10.98 4.81 -19.24
N LEU A 313 -11.00 3.57 -19.76
CA LEU A 313 -11.95 3.08 -20.76
C LEU A 313 -12.97 2.08 -20.18
N GLN A 314 -13.05 1.91 -18.84
CA GLN A 314 -13.94 0.91 -18.22
C GLN A 314 -15.28 1.48 -17.75
N GLN A 315 -15.47 2.79 -17.74
CA GLN A 315 -16.65 3.46 -17.18
C GLN A 315 -17.97 2.88 -17.72
N TRP A 316 -18.06 2.57 -19.00
CA TRP A 316 -19.29 2.19 -19.71
C TRP A 316 -20.00 0.95 -19.13
N TRP A 317 -19.26 0.01 -18.55
CA TRP A 317 -19.81 -1.17 -17.88
C TRP A 317 -19.78 -1.07 -16.36
N LEU A 318 -18.84 -0.30 -15.79
CA LEU A 318 -18.76 -0.08 -14.35
C LEU A 318 -19.92 0.76 -13.82
N GLU A 319 -20.32 1.79 -14.56
CA GLU A 319 -21.35 2.73 -14.14
C GLU A 319 -22.70 2.03 -13.85
N PRO A 320 -23.31 1.26 -14.75
CA PRO A 320 -24.56 0.57 -14.44
C PRO A 320 -24.40 -0.48 -13.34
N LEU A 321 -23.22 -1.08 -13.20
CA LEU A 321 -22.95 -2.05 -12.14
C LEU A 321 -22.92 -1.36 -10.76
N LEU A 322 -22.14 -0.28 -10.62
CA LEU A 322 -21.95 0.36 -9.32
C LEU A 322 -23.18 1.14 -8.85
N LEU A 323 -23.86 1.83 -9.76
CA LEU A 323 -25.11 2.56 -9.45
C LEU A 323 -26.24 1.62 -8.97
N GLY A 324 -26.19 0.34 -9.31
CA GLY A 324 -27.14 -0.68 -8.87
C GLY A 324 -26.86 -1.26 -7.48
N LEU A 325 -25.71 -0.94 -6.85
CA LEU A 325 -25.33 -1.49 -5.55
C LEU A 325 -25.77 -0.60 -4.38
N SER A 326 -26.19 -1.24 -3.28
CA SER A 326 -26.38 -0.53 -2.02
C SER A 326 -25.03 -0.21 -1.35
N THR A 327 -25.02 0.74 -0.43
CA THR A 327 -23.86 1.11 0.38
C THR A 327 -23.28 -0.09 1.15
N ASP A 328 -24.12 -0.99 1.66
CA ASP A 328 -23.65 -2.22 2.30
C ASP A 328 -23.02 -3.19 1.30
N ALA A 329 -23.66 -3.38 0.16
CA ALA A 329 -23.14 -4.27 -0.88
C ALA A 329 -21.75 -3.80 -1.37
N VAL A 330 -21.55 -2.49 -1.53
CA VAL A 330 -20.25 -1.97 -1.94
C VAL A 330 -19.19 -2.10 -0.84
N PHE A 331 -19.55 -1.85 0.43
CA PHE A 331 -18.60 -2.00 1.55
C PHE A 331 -18.11 -3.44 1.68
N TYR A 332 -19.02 -4.40 1.82
CA TYR A 332 -18.67 -5.82 2.00
C TYR A 332 -18.12 -6.42 0.71
N GLY A 333 -18.64 -6.00 -0.45
CA GLY A 333 -18.13 -6.40 -1.75
C GLY A 333 -16.68 -5.93 -1.96
N ALA A 334 -16.37 -4.67 -1.68
CA ALA A 334 -15.01 -4.14 -1.76
C ALA A 334 -14.07 -4.85 -0.76
N THR A 335 -14.53 -5.09 0.48
CA THR A 335 -13.75 -5.85 1.47
C THR A 335 -13.40 -7.26 0.96
N ALA A 336 -14.36 -7.97 0.39
CA ALA A 336 -14.14 -9.33 -0.12
C ALA A 336 -13.29 -9.34 -1.40
N LEU A 337 -13.57 -8.43 -2.34
CA LEU A 337 -12.82 -8.32 -3.59
C LEU A 337 -11.36 -7.93 -3.36
N THR A 338 -11.08 -7.08 -2.38
CA THR A 338 -9.71 -6.71 -2.00
C THR A 338 -8.90 -7.93 -1.55
N ALA A 339 -9.50 -8.95 -0.99
CA ALA A 339 -8.77 -10.17 -0.65
C ALA A 339 -8.14 -10.89 -1.86
N ILE A 340 -8.67 -10.64 -3.06
CA ILE A 340 -8.23 -11.26 -4.31
C ILE A 340 -7.72 -10.25 -5.36
N THR A 341 -7.77 -8.95 -5.07
CA THR A 341 -7.23 -7.90 -5.93
C THR A 341 -6.65 -6.76 -5.07
N ASP A 342 -5.96 -5.81 -5.71
CA ASP A 342 -5.41 -4.65 -5.02
C ASP A 342 -6.50 -3.63 -4.64
N ASN A 343 -6.41 -3.05 -3.44
CA ASN A 343 -7.39 -2.10 -2.93
C ASN A 343 -7.40 -0.75 -3.69
N ALA A 344 -6.25 -0.28 -4.18
CA ALA A 344 -6.18 0.95 -4.97
C ALA A 344 -6.86 0.79 -6.34
N ALA A 345 -6.79 -0.40 -6.93
CA ALA A 345 -7.47 -0.69 -8.18
C ALA A 345 -8.99 -0.57 -8.03
N LEU A 346 -9.56 -1.10 -6.94
CA LEU A 346 -11.00 -1.02 -6.69
C LEU A 346 -11.49 0.42 -6.49
N THR A 347 -10.77 1.20 -5.68
CA THR A 347 -11.16 2.59 -5.41
C THR A 347 -11.02 3.47 -6.65
N TYR A 348 -9.93 3.29 -7.40
CA TYR A 348 -9.74 4.00 -8.66
C TYR A 348 -10.87 3.72 -9.66
N LEU A 349 -11.23 2.46 -9.87
CA LEU A 349 -12.33 2.10 -10.77
C LEU A 349 -13.66 2.74 -10.32
N GLY A 350 -13.92 2.77 -9.02
CA GLY A 350 -15.08 3.48 -8.47
C GLY A 350 -15.04 4.98 -8.74
N SER A 351 -13.87 5.62 -8.75
CA SER A 351 -13.74 7.06 -9.02
C SER A 351 -14.06 7.46 -10.46
N LEU A 352 -14.10 6.50 -11.38
CA LEU A 352 -14.45 6.73 -12.78
C LEU A 352 -15.98 6.88 -12.99
N VAL A 353 -16.79 6.49 -12.00
CA VAL A 353 -18.25 6.52 -12.11
C VAL A 353 -18.76 7.83 -11.52
N PRO A 354 -19.40 8.68 -12.33
CA PRO A 354 -20.03 9.91 -11.86
C PRO A 354 -21.32 9.61 -11.10
N GLY A 355 -21.76 10.56 -10.28
CA GLY A 355 -23.07 10.49 -9.61
C GLY A 355 -23.15 9.53 -8.41
N LEU A 356 -22.04 8.94 -7.98
CA LEU A 356 -22.01 8.17 -6.72
C LEU A 356 -22.26 9.08 -5.52
N SER A 357 -23.11 8.64 -4.59
CA SER A 357 -23.34 9.38 -3.34
C SER A 357 -22.09 9.41 -2.46
N ASP A 358 -21.99 10.38 -1.55
CA ASP A 358 -20.84 10.48 -0.66
C ASP A 358 -20.77 9.28 0.29
N GLU A 359 -21.91 8.75 0.74
CA GLU A 359 -21.96 7.53 1.55
C GLU A 359 -21.42 6.32 0.78
N PHE A 360 -21.72 6.21 -0.52
CA PHE A 360 -21.21 5.16 -1.37
C PHE A 360 -19.68 5.25 -1.52
N LYS A 361 -19.16 6.46 -1.80
CA LYS A 361 -17.71 6.72 -1.93
C LYS A 361 -16.96 6.35 -0.65
N VAL A 362 -17.50 6.77 0.50
CA VAL A 362 -16.94 6.43 1.82
C VAL A 362 -16.97 4.92 2.04
N ALA A 363 -18.10 4.26 1.75
CA ALA A 363 -18.23 2.82 1.92
C ALA A 363 -17.28 2.02 1.02
N LEU A 364 -17.08 2.46 -0.22
CA LEU A 364 -16.14 1.84 -1.15
C LEU A 364 -14.70 1.87 -0.61
N VAL A 365 -14.24 3.04 -0.20
CA VAL A 365 -12.88 3.21 0.34
C VAL A 365 -12.74 2.48 1.68
N ALA A 366 -13.72 2.62 2.59
CA ALA A 366 -13.73 1.91 3.86
C ALA A 366 -13.66 0.39 3.68
N GLY A 367 -14.43 -0.17 2.73
CA GLY A 367 -14.39 -1.58 2.39
C GLY A 367 -13.05 -2.02 1.82
N ALA A 368 -12.52 -1.24 0.88
CA ALA A 368 -11.23 -1.53 0.25
C ALA A 368 -10.06 -1.56 1.25
N VAL A 369 -9.97 -0.56 2.15
CA VAL A 369 -8.91 -0.54 3.16
C VAL A 369 -9.11 -1.61 4.23
N THR A 370 -10.37 -1.96 4.57
CA THR A 370 -10.69 -3.05 5.50
C THR A 370 -10.18 -4.39 4.98
N GLY A 371 -10.35 -4.66 3.68
CA GLY A 371 -9.90 -5.89 3.03
C GLY A 371 -8.39 -5.97 2.80
N GLY A 372 -7.68 -4.83 2.83
CA GLY A 372 -6.28 -4.72 2.40
C GLY A 372 -5.27 -5.54 3.20
N GLY A 373 -5.62 -6.02 4.40
CA GLY A 373 -4.76 -6.90 5.19
C GLY A 373 -4.99 -8.39 5.02
N LEU A 374 -6.02 -8.81 4.27
CA LEU A 374 -6.46 -10.21 4.22
C LEU A 374 -5.47 -11.15 3.52
N THR A 375 -4.77 -10.66 2.50
CA THR A 375 -3.83 -11.46 1.70
C THR A 375 -2.59 -10.66 1.32
N LEU A 376 -1.62 -11.33 0.73
CA LEU A 376 -0.40 -10.68 0.24
C LEU A 376 -0.68 -9.69 -0.91
N ILE A 377 -1.65 -9.97 -1.76
CA ILE A 377 -1.98 -9.17 -2.95
C ILE A 377 -3.01 -8.08 -2.67
N ALA A 378 -3.63 -8.10 -1.50
CA ALA A 378 -4.73 -7.19 -1.14
C ALA A 378 -4.30 -5.72 -1.03
N ASN A 379 -3.03 -5.46 -0.76
CA ASN A 379 -2.47 -4.11 -0.64
C ASN A 379 -0.99 -4.12 -1.05
N ALA A 380 -0.57 -3.14 -1.82
CA ALA A 380 0.78 -3.01 -2.36
C ALA A 380 1.94 -3.16 -1.34
N PRO A 381 1.87 -2.66 -0.08
CA PRO A 381 2.95 -2.84 0.90
C PRO A 381 3.06 -4.25 1.49
N ASN A 382 2.04 -5.12 1.37
CA ASN A 382 2.05 -6.44 2.01
C ASN A 382 3.19 -7.35 1.56
N PRO A 383 3.54 -7.43 0.25
CA PRO A 383 4.67 -8.23 -0.21
C PRO A 383 6.00 -7.81 0.43
N ALA A 384 6.23 -6.51 0.64
CA ALA A 384 7.45 -6.00 1.28
C ALA A 384 7.57 -6.47 2.74
N GLY A 385 6.47 -6.38 3.51
CA GLY A 385 6.41 -6.91 4.88
C GLY A 385 6.63 -8.42 4.92
N ALA A 386 6.00 -9.15 4.02
CA ALA A 386 6.18 -10.59 3.89
C ALA A 386 7.62 -10.97 3.53
N ALA A 387 8.25 -10.28 2.60
CA ALA A 387 9.63 -10.54 2.19
C ALA A 387 10.63 -10.41 3.35
N ILE A 388 10.42 -9.42 4.24
CA ILE A 388 11.24 -9.20 5.44
C ILE A 388 11.05 -10.33 6.45
N LEU A 389 9.83 -10.85 6.61
CA LEU A 389 9.49 -11.78 7.68
C LEU A 389 9.47 -13.25 7.26
N LYS A 390 9.34 -13.59 5.97
CA LYS A 390 9.17 -14.97 5.47
C LYS A 390 10.23 -15.95 5.94
N GLY A 391 11.49 -15.51 6.09
CA GLY A 391 12.59 -16.36 6.56
C GLY A 391 12.41 -16.93 7.98
N HIS A 392 11.43 -16.42 8.73
CA HIS A 392 11.10 -16.91 10.08
C HIS A 392 9.92 -17.89 10.11
N PHE A 393 9.30 -18.18 8.96
CA PHE A 393 8.22 -19.16 8.81
C PHE A 393 8.75 -20.49 8.32
N GLU A 394 7.95 -21.56 8.45
CA GLU A 394 8.26 -22.91 7.94
C GLU A 394 8.53 -22.84 6.44
N ASP A 395 9.57 -23.53 5.99
CA ASP A 395 10.00 -23.58 4.59
C ASP A 395 10.26 -22.20 3.96
N ASN A 396 10.55 -21.16 4.77
CA ASN A 396 10.68 -19.77 4.35
C ASN A 396 9.47 -19.25 3.56
N THR A 397 8.28 -19.79 3.83
CA THR A 397 7.04 -19.45 3.14
C THR A 397 5.94 -19.05 4.12
N ILE A 398 5.12 -18.07 3.72
CA ILE A 398 3.92 -17.68 4.44
C ILE A 398 2.75 -18.40 3.78
N ALA A 399 2.13 -19.35 4.51
CA ALA A 399 0.97 -20.07 4.03
C ALA A 399 -0.25 -19.15 3.87
N PRO A 400 -0.82 -18.97 2.66
CA PRO A 400 -1.89 -18.00 2.41
C PRO A 400 -3.14 -18.23 3.25
N GLY A 401 -3.53 -19.49 3.44
CA GLY A 401 -4.71 -19.83 4.26
C GLY A 401 -4.51 -19.51 5.75
N LYS A 402 -3.29 -19.74 6.30
CA LYS A 402 -2.98 -19.38 7.69
C LYS A 402 -2.95 -17.86 7.86
N LEU A 403 -2.42 -17.11 6.87
CA LEU A 403 -2.44 -15.65 6.89
C LEU A 403 -3.88 -15.13 6.84
N LEU A 404 -4.70 -15.60 5.90
CA LEU A 404 -6.11 -15.21 5.78
C LEU A 404 -6.86 -15.42 7.10
N LEU A 405 -6.74 -16.61 7.70
CA LEU A 405 -7.39 -16.92 8.97
C LEU A 405 -6.90 -16.02 10.12
N ALA A 406 -5.62 -15.67 10.14
CA ALA A 406 -5.05 -14.79 11.16
C ALA A 406 -5.44 -13.31 10.96
N ALA A 407 -5.68 -12.89 9.72
CA ALA A 407 -6.11 -11.55 9.37
C ALA A 407 -7.64 -11.34 9.56
N LEU A 408 -8.47 -12.40 9.57
CA LEU A 408 -9.91 -12.27 9.73
C LEU A 408 -10.34 -11.55 11.03
N PRO A 409 -9.84 -11.90 12.24
CA PRO A 409 -10.26 -11.21 13.46
C PRO A 409 -9.97 -9.70 13.43
N PRO A 410 -8.76 -9.22 13.11
CA PRO A 410 -8.51 -7.79 13.02
C PRO A 410 -9.29 -7.10 11.89
N THR A 411 -9.57 -7.80 10.78
CA THR A 411 -10.43 -7.28 9.70
C THR A 411 -11.88 -7.10 10.17
N LEU A 412 -12.41 -8.01 10.97
CA LEU A 412 -13.76 -7.86 11.55
C LEU A 412 -13.86 -6.65 12.48
N VAL A 413 -12.81 -6.39 13.29
CA VAL A 413 -12.76 -5.18 14.13
C VAL A 413 -12.69 -3.92 13.24
N ALA A 414 -11.88 -3.94 12.19
CA ALA A 414 -11.79 -2.84 11.24
C ALA A 414 -13.14 -2.60 10.52
N ALA A 415 -13.80 -3.67 10.08
CA ALA A 415 -15.11 -3.59 9.45
C ALA A 415 -16.16 -2.99 10.40
N ALA A 416 -16.20 -3.44 11.66
CA ALA A 416 -17.10 -2.91 12.66
C ALA A 416 -16.87 -1.41 12.90
N ALA A 417 -15.61 -0.99 13.05
CA ALA A 417 -15.29 0.41 13.29
C ALA A 417 -15.57 1.30 12.07
N LEU A 418 -15.19 0.88 10.87
CA LEU A 418 -15.33 1.71 9.68
C LEU A 418 -16.75 1.74 9.12
N ARG A 419 -17.57 0.70 9.38
CA ARG A 419 -18.94 0.63 8.87
C ARG A 419 -19.98 1.17 9.83
N TRP A 420 -19.83 0.95 11.14
CA TRP A 420 -20.90 1.20 12.10
C TRP A 420 -20.63 2.33 13.09
N LEU A 421 -19.40 2.85 13.20
CA LEU A 421 -19.10 4.07 13.96
C LEU A 421 -19.14 5.30 13.06
#